data_53e311b085e6f1f0fd167eb8985e4711
#
_entry.id   53e311b085e6f1f0fd167eb8985e4711
#
_cell.length_a   1.000
_cell.length_b   1.000
_cell.length_c   1.000
_cell.angle_alpha   90.00
_cell.angle_beta   90.00
_cell.angle_gamma   90.00
#
_symmetry.space_group_name_H-M   'P 1'
#
loop_
_entity.id
_entity.type
_entity.pdbx_description
1 polymer ?
#
loop_
_entity_poly.entity_id
_entity_poly.type
_entity_poly.pdbx_seq_one_letter_code
_entity_poly.pdbx_strand_id
1 'polypeptide(L)'
;MVKTKTTVTSENAAASVNAVTSENLTVSVNTVKLRELIDALQRIAPLGIAESWDNVGLLVGDPASSIGKVMTCLTLNDGVLAEAIDRKIGLVVSHHPIPFRPLTRITTEDPTGRILWRAMQHSIAIYSPHTAWDNAHEGINRQLANLLQLGNLRPLVPLMRTENLQRGNSQTGKVNQGTSLDAPMERELGCGVIGEFAKPVRIDDLVERLGAGIRGMSVRCTDSGERLVTRIGIVCGSGGSMLGKAAGERCDLFLTGEATYHQCLEADARGVALLMIGHFASEAFSMRKLAELLAHAFPQIEVGASESESSIF
;
A
#
# COMPACT_ATOMS: atom_id res chain seq x y z
N MET A 1 13.51 62.19 70.97
CA MET A 1 14.64 63.13 70.78
C MET A 1 15.41 62.83 69.53
N VAL A 2 15.51 63.85 68.71
CA VAL A 2 16.49 64.11 67.68
C VAL A 2 16.35 63.30 66.33
N LYS A 3 15.93 64.08 65.35
CA LYS A 3 16.03 63.89 63.91
C LYS A 3 17.47 63.81 63.44
N THR A 4 17.74 63.08 62.39
CA THR A 4 18.57 63.61 61.28
C THR A 4 18.17 63.00 59.93
N LYS A 5 17.83 63.88 59.02
CA LYS A 5 17.68 63.64 57.57
C LYS A 5 19.11 63.53 56.95
N THR A 6 19.27 62.64 56.03
CA THR A 6 20.28 62.84 54.99
C THR A 6 19.72 62.39 53.64
N THR A 7 19.63 63.34 52.79
CA THR A 7 19.29 63.29 51.36
C THR A 7 20.54 62.89 50.62
N VAL A 8 20.48 61.92 49.73
CA VAL A 8 21.49 61.73 48.65
C VAL A 8 20.81 61.49 47.34
N THR A 9 21.19 62.23 46.42
CA THR A 9 20.73 62.53 45.08
C THR A 9 20.86 61.34 44.13
N SER A 10 19.92 61.35 43.17
CA SER A 10 19.80 60.56 41.95
C SER A 10 21.04 60.58 41.09
N GLU A 11 21.44 59.41 40.53
CA GLU A 11 22.12 59.35 39.25
C GLU A 11 21.48 58.21 38.40
N ASN A 12 20.99 58.62 37.25
CA ASN A 12 20.46 57.77 36.18
C ASN A 12 21.55 56.87 35.59
N ALA A 13 21.33 55.57 35.59
CA ALA A 13 21.99 54.67 34.66
C ALA A 13 20.90 53.91 33.87
N ALA A 14 20.63 54.38 32.67
CA ALA A 14 19.81 53.68 31.72
C ALA A 14 20.55 52.47 31.20
N ALA A 15 20.21 51.28 31.69
CA ALA A 15 20.63 50.00 31.10
C ALA A 15 19.71 49.71 29.89
N SER A 16 20.26 49.79 28.69
CA SER A 16 19.62 49.35 27.47
C SER A 16 19.44 47.84 27.51
N VAL A 17 18.21 47.38 27.68
CA VAL A 17 17.80 46.00 27.50
C VAL A 17 17.78 45.72 26.00
N ASN A 18 18.80 45.07 25.47
CA ASN A 18 18.75 44.48 24.14
C ASN A 18 17.63 43.42 24.12
N ALA A 19 16.55 43.76 23.48
CA ALA A 19 15.54 42.81 23.10
C ALA A 19 16.14 41.86 22.04
N VAL A 20 16.52 40.66 22.48
CA VAL A 20 16.81 39.54 21.57
C VAL A 20 15.46 39.14 20.95
N THR A 21 15.22 39.62 19.74
CA THR A 21 14.14 39.10 18.91
C THR A 21 14.44 37.64 18.62
N SER A 22 13.67 36.73 19.23
CA SER A 22 13.63 35.33 18.84
C SER A 22 13.07 35.29 17.40
N GLU A 23 13.96 35.23 16.42
CA GLU A 23 13.58 34.80 15.08
C GLU A 23 13.01 33.39 15.21
N ASN A 24 11.70 33.27 15.13
CA ASN A 24 11.02 32.01 14.90
C ASN A 24 11.50 31.49 13.55
N LEU A 25 12.48 30.61 13.56
CA LEU A 25 12.80 29.73 12.43
C LEU A 25 11.58 28.85 12.19
N THR A 26 10.62 29.37 11.44
CA THR A 26 9.58 28.52 10.83
C THR A 26 10.29 27.64 9.81
N VAL A 27 10.63 26.41 10.21
CA VAL A 27 11.03 25.39 9.27
C VAL A 27 9.83 25.20 8.34
N SER A 28 9.96 25.72 7.12
CA SER A 28 8.97 25.54 6.08
C SER A 28 8.88 24.02 5.81
N VAL A 29 7.87 23.39 6.35
CA VAL A 29 7.59 21.97 6.03
C VAL A 29 7.08 21.95 4.60
N ASN A 30 7.86 21.35 3.70
CA ASN A 30 7.43 21.15 2.33
C ASN A 30 6.15 20.30 2.33
N THR A 31 5.15 20.73 1.58
CA THR A 31 3.89 20.00 1.43
C THR A 31 3.49 19.90 -0.03
N VAL A 32 2.70 18.90 -0.36
CA VAL A 32 2.05 18.71 -1.65
C VAL A 32 0.55 18.59 -1.46
N LYS A 33 -0.23 18.85 -2.49
CA LYS A 33 -1.69 18.66 -2.40
C LYS A 33 -2.02 17.17 -2.40
N LEU A 34 -3.00 16.78 -1.57
CA LEU A 34 -3.48 15.39 -1.53
C LEU A 34 -3.93 14.91 -2.93
N ARG A 35 -4.51 15.80 -3.76
CA ARG A 35 -4.86 15.51 -5.14
C ARG A 35 -3.67 15.03 -5.96
N GLU A 36 -2.51 15.64 -5.83
CA GLU A 36 -1.30 15.24 -6.57
C GLU A 36 -0.80 13.85 -6.16
N LEU A 37 -0.90 13.53 -4.86
CA LEU A 37 -0.59 12.20 -4.33
C LEU A 37 -1.57 11.15 -4.85
N ILE A 38 -2.87 11.45 -4.88
CA ILE A 38 -3.91 10.59 -5.46
C ILE A 38 -3.61 10.32 -6.94
N ASP A 39 -3.30 11.35 -7.72
CA ASP A 39 -3.01 11.23 -9.14
C ASP A 39 -1.75 10.36 -9.38
N ALA A 40 -0.74 10.46 -8.51
CA ALA A 40 0.44 9.60 -8.56
C ALA A 40 0.12 8.16 -8.18
N LEU A 41 -0.64 7.93 -7.11
CA LEU A 41 -1.10 6.60 -6.70
C LEU A 41 -1.89 5.92 -7.81
N GLN A 42 -2.76 6.66 -8.51
CA GLN A 42 -3.51 6.14 -9.66
C GLN A 42 -2.65 5.85 -10.90
N ARG A 43 -1.49 6.51 -11.05
CA ARG A 43 -0.51 6.13 -12.08
C ARG A 43 0.25 4.86 -11.70
N ILE A 44 0.56 4.67 -10.41
CA ILE A 44 1.24 3.48 -9.88
C ILE A 44 0.30 2.27 -9.89
N ALA A 45 -0.92 2.44 -9.39
CA ALA A 45 -1.96 1.42 -9.27
C ALA A 45 -3.30 1.98 -9.78
N PRO A 46 -3.59 1.91 -11.09
CA PRO A 46 -4.81 2.45 -11.68
C PRO A 46 -6.05 1.79 -11.08
N LEU A 47 -7.00 2.57 -10.55
CA LEU A 47 -8.21 2.01 -9.91
C LEU A 47 -9.07 1.19 -10.88
N GLY A 48 -8.95 1.40 -12.19
CA GLY A 48 -9.65 0.62 -13.21
C GLY A 48 -9.22 -0.85 -13.33
N ILE A 49 -8.12 -1.25 -12.65
CA ILE A 49 -7.67 -2.64 -12.58
C ILE A 49 -8.01 -3.31 -11.25
N ALA A 50 -8.71 -2.62 -10.35
CA ALA A 50 -9.23 -3.21 -9.13
C ALA A 50 -10.40 -4.16 -9.43
N GLU A 51 -10.63 -5.11 -8.52
CA GLU A 51 -11.80 -5.98 -8.57
C GLU A 51 -13.09 -5.15 -8.43
N SER A 52 -14.15 -5.53 -9.15
CA SER A 52 -15.39 -4.75 -9.23
C SER A 52 -16.16 -4.62 -7.90
N TRP A 53 -15.90 -5.51 -6.95
CA TRP A 53 -16.49 -5.51 -5.61
C TRP A 53 -15.71 -4.68 -4.58
N ASP A 54 -14.53 -4.16 -4.97
CA ASP A 54 -13.56 -3.57 -4.06
C ASP A 54 -13.87 -2.10 -3.72
N ASN A 55 -13.39 -1.63 -2.56
CA ASN A 55 -13.54 -0.26 -2.10
C ASN A 55 -12.18 0.47 -2.15
N VAL A 56 -11.80 0.96 -3.31
CA VAL A 56 -10.48 1.56 -3.57
C VAL A 56 -10.53 3.06 -3.79
N GLY A 57 -9.40 3.73 -3.58
CA GLY A 57 -9.22 5.17 -3.79
C GLY A 57 -9.15 5.96 -2.48
N LEU A 58 -9.49 7.25 -2.52
CA LEU A 58 -9.56 8.09 -1.31
C LEU A 58 -10.81 7.73 -0.49
N LEU A 59 -10.60 7.16 0.68
CA LEU A 59 -11.68 6.71 1.58
C LEU A 59 -12.03 7.76 2.64
N VAL A 60 -11.04 8.51 3.11
CA VAL A 60 -11.20 9.62 4.07
C VAL A 60 -10.26 10.76 3.67
N GLY A 61 -10.75 11.99 3.66
CA GLY A 61 -9.92 13.18 3.45
C GLY A 61 -10.47 14.17 2.45
N ASP A 62 -9.88 15.38 2.46
CA ASP A 62 -10.16 16.44 1.50
C ASP A 62 -9.02 16.50 0.47
N PRO A 63 -9.28 16.28 -0.83
CA PRO A 63 -8.26 16.34 -1.88
C PRO A 63 -7.52 17.69 -1.97
N ALA A 64 -8.06 18.76 -1.41
CA ALA A 64 -7.43 20.07 -1.38
C ALA A 64 -6.42 20.25 -0.22
N SER A 65 -6.38 19.31 0.73
CA SER A 65 -5.46 19.32 1.88
C SER A 65 -4.01 19.33 1.45
N SER A 66 -3.14 19.90 2.29
CA SER A 66 -1.70 19.92 2.11
C SER A 66 -1.05 18.85 2.98
N ILE A 67 -0.27 17.96 2.37
CA ILE A 67 0.34 16.78 3.00
C ILE A 67 1.86 16.95 3.03
N GLY A 68 2.45 16.84 4.23
CA GLY A 68 3.92 16.88 4.42
C GLY A 68 4.53 15.50 4.67
N LYS A 69 3.71 14.55 5.14
CA LYS A 69 4.17 13.20 5.48
C LYS A 69 3.17 12.14 5.05
N VAL A 70 3.68 11.06 4.46
CA VAL A 70 2.89 9.91 3.97
C VAL A 70 3.43 8.64 4.60
N MET A 71 2.53 7.75 5.02
CA MET A 71 2.87 6.43 5.54
C MET A 71 2.10 5.35 4.78
N THR A 72 2.79 4.28 4.34
CA THR A 72 2.16 3.09 3.77
C THR A 72 2.05 2.00 4.83
N CYS A 73 1.00 1.20 4.78
CA CYS A 73 0.81 0.03 5.64
C CYS A 73 -0.06 -1.02 4.94
N LEU A 74 0.00 -2.26 5.39
CA LEU A 74 -0.93 -3.30 4.94
C LEU A 74 -2.33 -3.04 5.52
N THR A 75 -2.41 -2.89 6.85
CA THR A 75 -3.69 -2.72 7.55
C THR A 75 -3.62 -1.56 8.53
N LEU A 76 -4.49 -0.57 8.37
CA LEU A 76 -4.62 0.52 9.34
C LEU A 76 -5.38 0.02 10.58
N ASN A 77 -4.62 -0.42 11.59
CA ASN A 77 -5.12 -0.82 12.91
C ASN A 77 -4.84 0.27 13.96
N ASP A 78 -5.23 0.04 15.24
CA ASP A 78 -5.02 1.00 16.32
C ASP A 78 -3.53 1.33 16.55
N GLY A 79 -2.61 0.36 16.38
CA GLY A 79 -1.16 0.55 16.54
C GLY A 79 -0.57 1.42 15.42
N VAL A 80 -0.90 1.09 14.18
CA VAL A 80 -0.49 1.85 13.00
C VAL A 80 -1.06 3.28 13.03
N LEU A 81 -2.31 3.43 13.48
CA LEU A 81 -2.90 4.75 13.64
C LEU A 81 -2.22 5.57 14.76
N ALA A 82 -1.83 4.93 15.86
CA ALA A 82 -1.06 5.61 16.91
C ALA A 82 0.29 6.11 16.38
N GLU A 83 1.03 5.28 15.65
CA GLU A 83 2.27 5.67 14.95
C GLU A 83 2.03 6.86 13.99
N ALA A 84 0.94 6.81 13.19
CA ALA A 84 0.59 7.88 12.26
C ALA A 84 0.34 9.22 12.99
N ILE A 85 -0.34 9.18 14.13
CA ILE A 85 -0.62 10.36 14.97
C ILE A 85 0.70 10.92 15.55
N ASP A 86 1.53 10.07 16.14
CA ASP A 86 2.80 10.47 16.78
C ASP A 86 3.78 11.08 15.77
N ARG A 87 3.86 10.50 14.57
CA ARG A 87 4.70 10.99 13.47
C ARG A 87 4.10 12.16 12.70
N LYS A 88 2.86 12.57 13.02
CA LYS A 88 2.10 13.63 12.34
C LYS A 88 1.95 13.34 10.83
N ILE A 89 1.57 12.11 10.51
CA ILE A 89 1.27 11.68 9.15
C ILE A 89 0.00 12.38 8.65
N GLY A 90 0.04 12.95 7.46
CA GLY A 90 -1.13 13.58 6.83
C GLY A 90 -1.90 12.64 5.91
N LEU A 91 -1.24 11.61 5.35
CA LEU A 91 -1.86 10.59 4.52
C LEU A 91 -1.36 9.20 4.91
N VAL A 92 -2.29 8.30 5.21
CA VAL A 92 -2.03 6.86 5.29
C VAL A 92 -2.49 6.20 4.01
N VAL A 93 -1.58 5.47 3.34
CA VAL A 93 -1.90 4.60 2.21
C VAL A 93 -1.96 3.18 2.73
N SER A 94 -3.16 2.70 3.02
CA SER A 94 -3.41 1.35 3.55
C SER A 94 -3.77 0.42 2.40
N HIS A 95 -3.11 -0.74 2.32
CA HIS A 95 -3.48 -1.75 1.33
C HIS A 95 -4.93 -2.19 1.56
N HIS A 96 -5.24 -2.71 2.73
CA HIS A 96 -6.61 -3.07 3.09
C HIS A 96 -7.46 -1.83 3.30
N PRO A 97 -8.63 -1.71 2.63
CA PRO A 97 -9.48 -0.55 2.75
C PRO A 97 -10.19 -0.48 4.11
N ILE A 98 -10.26 0.72 4.66
CA ILE A 98 -11.03 1.00 5.87
C ILE A 98 -11.91 2.23 5.63
N PRO A 99 -13.26 2.07 5.62
CA PRO A 99 -13.99 0.81 5.78
C PRO A 99 -13.95 -0.05 4.51
N PHE A 100 -13.93 -1.38 4.66
CA PHE A 100 -14.06 -2.31 3.53
C PHE A 100 -15.49 -2.31 2.95
N ARG A 101 -16.49 -2.17 3.82
CA ARG A 101 -17.90 -2.11 3.44
C ARG A 101 -18.52 -0.78 3.88
N PRO A 102 -19.56 -0.27 3.19
CA PRO A 102 -20.27 0.93 3.60
C PRO A 102 -20.73 0.88 5.04
N LEU A 103 -20.52 1.97 5.78
CA LEU A 103 -20.95 2.12 7.17
C LEU A 103 -22.21 2.97 7.25
N THR A 104 -23.14 2.59 8.12
CA THR A 104 -24.34 3.38 8.44
C THR A 104 -24.08 4.37 9.59
N ARG A 105 -23.04 4.16 10.37
CA ARG A 105 -22.64 5.03 11.49
C ARG A 105 -21.15 4.91 11.76
N ILE A 106 -20.55 5.96 12.31
CA ILE A 106 -19.16 5.98 12.77
C ILE A 106 -19.21 6.29 14.26
N THR A 107 -18.89 5.30 15.11
CA THR A 107 -18.84 5.42 16.57
C THR A 107 -17.56 4.77 17.09
N THR A 108 -17.14 5.15 18.30
CA THR A 108 -15.92 4.58 18.91
C THR A 108 -16.14 3.20 19.54
N GLU A 109 -17.38 2.71 19.58
CA GLU A 109 -17.73 1.37 20.08
C GLU A 109 -17.32 0.27 19.11
N ASP A 110 -17.36 0.56 17.80
CA ASP A 110 -16.91 -0.33 16.75
C ASP A 110 -15.43 -0.05 16.41
N PRO A 111 -14.57 -1.08 16.24
CA PRO A 111 -13.15 -0.90 15.92
C PRO A 111 -12.92 -0.06 14.65
N THR A 112 -13.65 -0.33 13.57
CA THR A 112 -13.55 0.43 12.31
C THR A 112 -13.97 1.88 12.52
N GLY A 113 -15.11 2.09 13.19
CA GLY A 113 -15.61 3.43 13.51
C GLY A 113 -14.64 4.21 14.40
N ARG A 114 -14.01 3.56 15.38
CA ARG A 114 -13.00 4.17 16.26
C ARG A 114 -11.77 4.63 15.48
N ILE A 115 -11.25 3.82 14.58
CA ILE A 115 -10.10 4.17 13.74
C ILE A 115 -10.44 5.35 12.84
N LEU A 116 -11.59 5.31 12.15
CA LEU A 116 -12.04 6.39 11.27
C LEU A 116 -12.25 7.70 12.03
N TRP A 117 -12.91 7.62 13.20
CA TRP A 117 -13.14 8.78 14.05
C TRP A 117 -11.82 9.44 14.49
N ARG A 118 -10.86 8.65 14.97
CA ARG A 118 -9.55 9.15 15.39
C ARG A 118 -8.75 9.70 14.22
N ALA A 119 -8.75 9.05 13.05
CA ALA A 119 -8.08 9.54 11.85
C ALA A 119 -8.64 10.93 11.44
N MET A 120 -9.96 11.11 11.42
CA MET A 120 -10.60 12.39 11.13
C MET A 120 -10.27 13.47 12.16
N GLN A 121 -10.25 13.14 13.48
CA GLN A 121 -9.87 14.08 14.53
C GLN A 121 -8.44 14.61 14.37
N HIS A 122 -7.53 13.79 13.81
CA HIS A 122 -6.14 14.15 13.58
C HIS A 122 -5.85 14.61 12.13
N SER A 123 -6.92 14.85 11.35
CA SER A 123 -6.82 15.28 9.94
C SER A 123 -5.96 14.33 9.07
N ILE A 124 -5.97 13.03 9.38
CA ILE A 124 -5.28 11.98 8.62
C ILE A 124 -6.19 11.51 7.49
N ALA A 125 -5.76 11.73 6.25
CA ALA A 125 -6.42 11.16 5.08
C ALA A 125 -6.07 9.67 4.94
N ILE A 126 -7.00 8.89 4.37
CA ILE A 126 -6.84 7.45 4.14
C ILE A 126 -7.10 7.16 2.67
N TYR A 127 -6.14 6.54 2.00
CA TYR A 127 -6.26 6.04 0.64
C TYR A 127 -5.97 4.54 0.61
N SER A 128 -6.72 3.77 -0.19
CA SER A 128 -6.46 2.34 -0.39
C SER A 128 -6.39 2.01 -1.88
N PRO A 129 -5.26 1.47 -2.37
CA PRO A 129 -5.17 0.91 -3.72
C PRO A 129 -5.61 -0.56 -3.80
N HIS A 130 -5.62 -1.31 -2.68
CA HIS A 130 -6.00 -2.72 -2.49
C HIS A 130 -5.76 -3.60 -3.73
N THR A 131 -6.81 -4.20 -4.31
CA THR A 131 -6.67 -5.10 -5.47
C THR A 131 -6.11 -4.40 -6.72
N ALA A 132 -6.19 -3.08 -6.83
CA ALA A 132 -5.47 -2.36 -7.88
C ALA A 132 -3.95 -2.47 -7.71
N TRP A 133 -3.44 -2.47 -6.47
CA TRP A 133 -2.02 -2.68 -6.19
C TRP A 133 -1.61 -4.13 -6.39
N ASP A 134 -2.46 -5.11 -6.05
CA ASP A 134 -2.20 -6.52 -6.37
C ASP A 134 -1.93 -6.75 -7.85
N ASN A 135 -2.70 -6.06 -8.70
CA ASN A 135 -2.75 -6.24 -10.14
C ASN A 135 -1.86 -5.25 -10.92
N ALA A 136 -1.24 -4.28 -10.23
CA ALA A 136 -0.39 -3.28 -10.86
C ALA A 136 0.90 -3.88 -11.43
N HIS A 137 1.53 -3.18 -12.37
CA HIS A 137 2.79 -3.60 -12.99
C HIS A 137 3.93 -3.74 -11.96
N GLU A 138 4.01 -2.85 -10.99
CA GLU A 138 4.96 -2.90 -9.85
C GLU A 138 4.33 -3.53 -8.60
N GLY A 139 3.13 -4.11 -8.73
CA GLY A 139 2.30 -4.58 -7.64
C GLY A 139 2.71 -5.92 -7.04
N ILE A 140 1.94 -6.38 -6.06
CA ILE A 140 2.29 -7.50 -5.18
C ILE A 140 2.52 -8.80 -5.96
N ASN A 141 1.59 -9.20 -6.83
CA ASN A 141 1.72 -10.44 -7.59
C ASN A 141 2.97 -10.45 -8.49
N ARG A 142 3.31 -9.29 -9.08
CA ARG A 142 4.52 -9.11 -9.88
C ARG A 142 5.79 -9.19 -9.04
N GLN A 143 5.78 -8.59 -7.86
CA GLN A 143 6.90 -8.65 -6.94
C GLN A 143 7.18 -10.09 -6.49
N LEU A 144 6.14 -10.87 -6.17
CA LEU A 144 6.26 -12.31 -5.87
C LEU A 144 6.88 -13.09 -7.04
N ALA A 145 6.41 -12.82 -8.26
CA ALA A 145 6.96 -13.45 -9.47
C ALA A 145 8.44 -13.09 -9.69
N ASN A 146 8.82 -11.84 -9.41
CA ASN A 146 10.20 -11.36 -9.53
C ASN A 146 11.11 -11.99 -8.45
N LEU A 147 10.63 -12.13 -7.20
CA LEU A 147 11.37 -12.85 -6.15
C LEU A 147 11.66 -14.30 -6.55
N LEU A 148 10.72 -14.94 -7.22
CA LEU A 148 10.88 -16.30 -7.75
C LEU A 148 11.71 -16.34 -9.05
N GLN A 149 12.04 -15.20 -9.66
CA GLN A 149 12.74 -15.08 -10.94
C GLN A 149 12.00 -15.78 -12.10
N LEU A 150 10.67 -15.62 -12.12
CA LEU A 150 9.85 -16.15 -13.21
C LEU A 150 9.99 -15.33 -14.48
N GLY A 151 10.03 -16.03 -15.62
CA GLY A 151 9.91 -15.43 -16.95
C GLY A 151 8.51 -15.55 -17.53
N ASN A 152 8.30 -15.02 -18.74
CA ASN A 152 7.04 -15.10 -19.50
C ASN A 152 5.80 -14.66 -18.70
N LEU A 153 5.95 -13.57 -17.93
CA LEU A 153 4.90 -13.10 -17.02
C LEU A 153 3.67 -12.55 -17.79
N ARG A 154 2.49 -13.08 -17.48
CA ARG A 154 1.19 -12.60 -17.94
C ARG A 154 0.15 -12.68 -16.83
N PRO A 155 -0.99 -11.98 -16.92
CA PRO A 155 -2.04 -12.12 -15.92
C PRO A 155 -2.64 -13.54 -15.92
N LEU A 156 -3.03 -14.01 -14.73
CA LEU A 156 -3.78 -15.27 -14.57
C LEU A 156 -5.19 -15.13 -15.14
N VAL A 157 -5.84 -13.99 -14.90
CA VAL A 157 -7.13 -13.64 -15.51
C VAL A 157 -6.98 -12.28 -16.17
N PRO A 158 -6.83 -12.24 -17.51
CA PRO A 158 -6.74 -10.96 -18.24
C PRO A 158 -7.98 -10.11 -18.02
N LEU A 159 -7.80 -8.80 -17.85
CA LEU A 159 -8.91 -7.83 -17.92
C LEU A 159 -9.42 -7.79 -19.34
N MET A 160 -10.71 -8.09 -19.49
CA MET A 160 -11.38 -7.89 -20.77
C MET A 160 -11.46 -6.40 -21.04
N ARG A 161 -10.79 -5.91 -22.07
CA ARG A 161 -10.97 -4.55 -22.57
C ARG A 161 -12.41 -4.41 -23.05
N THR A 162 -13.25 -3.80 -22.24
CA THR A 162 -14.43 -3.15 -22.80
C THR A 162 -13.93 -1.86 -23.44
N GLU A 163 -14.11 -1.69 -24.74
CA GLU A 163 -13.76 -0.47 -25.53
C GLU A 163 -14.39 0.83 -24.99
N ASN A 164 -15.04 0.77 -23.83
CA ASN A 164 -15.81 1.84 -23.19
C ASN A 164 -15.13 2.57 -22.01
N LEU A 165 -13.87 2.27 -21.66
CA LEU A 165 -13.18 2.97 -20.56
C LEU A 165 -12.85 4.45 -20.87
N GLN A 166 -13.12 4.93 -22.09
CA GLN A 166 -12.93 6.34 -22.49
C GLN A 166 -14.17 7.23 -22.31
N ARG A 167 -15.31 6.73 -21.80
CA ARG A 167 -16.52 7.54 -21.57
C ARG A 167 -16.86 7.70 -20.09
N GLY A 168 -15.88 8.06 -19.28
CA GLY A 168 -16.11 8.63 -17.96
C GLY A 168 -16.17 10.15 -18.06
N ASN A 169 -17.38 10.72 -18.08
CA ASN A 169 -17.74 12.11 -17.82
C ASN A 169 -16.62 13.18 -17.95
N SER A 170 -16.36 13.63 -19.17
CA SER A 170 -15.76 14.96 -19.36
C SER A 170 -16.79 15.91 -19.95
N GLN A 171 -17.58 16.54 -19.09
CA GLN A 171 -18.03 17.90 -19.35
C GLN A 171 -17.01 18.83 -18.73
N THR A 172 -16.31 19.55 -19.57
CA THR A 172 -15.46 20.74 -19.46
C THR A 172 -13.97 20.50 -19.71
N GLY A 173 -13.48 21.12 -20.79
CA GLY A 173 -12.09 21.52 -20.98
C GLY A 173 -11.34 20.76 -22.07
N LYS A 174 -11.09 21.47 -23.18
CA LYS A 174 -10.20 21.07 -24.27
C LYS A 174 -8.85 20.62 -23.72
N VAL A 175 -8.52 19.33 -23.86
CA VAL A 175 -7.16 18.83 -23.64
C VAL A 175 -6.44 18.84 -24.98
N ASN A 176 -5.31 19.58 -25.02
CA ASN A 176 -4.38 19.61 -26.13
C ASN A 176 -3.92 18.19 -26.49
N GLN A 177 -4.09 17.84 -27.75
CA GLN A 177 -3.41 16.72 -28.38
C GLN A 177 -1.92 17.06 -28.45
N GLY A 178 -1.11 16.29 -27.73
CA GLY A 178 0.34 16.41 -27.81
C GLY A 178 1.04 15.57 -26.77
N THR A 179 1.19 14.31 -27.01
CA THR A 179 2.36 13.43 -26.93
C THR A 179 1.90 11.99 -27.00
N SER A 180 2.00 11.41 -28.18
CA SER A 180 2.04 9.96 -28.36
C SER A 180 3.28 9.47 -27.61
N LEU A 181 3.08 8.94 -26.40
CA LEU A 181 4.02 8.01 -25.83
C LEU A 181 3.79 6.70 -26.57
N ASP A 182 4.65 6.39 -27.50
CA ASP A 182 4.85 5.03 -28.00
C ASP A 182 5.19 4.14 -26.81
N ALA A 183 4.15 3.63 -26.14
CA ALA A 183 4.28 2.63 -25.12
C ALA A 183 4.58 1.30 -25.82
N PRO A 184 5.79 0.74 -25.68
CA PRO A 184 6.04 -0.60 -26.15
C PRO A 184 5.25 -1.56 -25.26
N MET A 185 4.25 -2.21 -25.86
CA MET A 185 3.40 -3.22 -25.28
C MET A 185 2.48 -2.69 -24.16
N GLU A 186 1.25 -2.41 -24.47
CA GLU A 186 0.12 -2.57 -23.54
C GLU A 186 0.13 -4.01 -23.04
N ARG A 187 0.92 -4.26 -21.98
CA ARG A 187 0.98 -5.55 -21.34
C ARG A 187 -0.38 -5.79 -20.74
N GLU A 188 -0.95 -6.92 -21.06
CA GLU A 188 -2.20 -7.38 -20.52
C GLU A 188 -2.20 -7.17 -19.00
N LEU A 189 -3.10 -6.34 -18.50
CA LEU A 189 -3.37 -6.16 -17.08
C LEU A 189 -4.46 -7.16 -16.68
N GLY A 190 -4.46 -7.58 -15.44
CA GLY A 190 -5.46 -8.52 -14.94
C GLY A 190 -5.17 -9.03 -13.55
N CYS A 191 -6.05 -9.89 -13.06
CA CYS A 191 -5.94 -10.48 -11.74
C CYS A 191 -4.85 -11.56 -11.69
N GLY A 192 -3.97 -11.49 -10.70
CA GLY A 192 -2.90 -12.45 -10.49
C GLY A 192 -1.84 -12.44 -11.60
N VAL A 193 -0.88 -13.37 -11.50
CA VAL A 193 0.22 -13.52 -12.46
C VAL A 193 0.45 -15.01 -12.73
N ILE A 194 0.74 -15.36 -13.98
CA ILE A 194 1.36 -16.63 -14.36
C ILE A 194 2.77 -16.34 -14.84
N GLY A 195 3.71 -17.22 -14.46
CA GLY A 195 5.07 -17.21 -14.94
C GLY A 195 5.66 -18.61 -15.05
N GLU A 196 6.82 -18.69 -15.69
CA GLU A 196 7.51 -19.95 -15.93
C GLU A 196 8.98 -19.88 -15.52
N PHE A 197 9.49 -20.98 -15.02
CA PHE A 197 10.93 -21.18 -14.86
C PHE A 197 11.55 -21.69 -16.18
N ALA A 198 12.77 -21.26 -16.45
CA ALA A 198 13.55 -21.77 -17.59
C ALA A 198 13.88 -23.28 -17.46
N LYS A 199 13.92 -23.79 -16.24
CA LYS A 199 14.10 -25.21 -15.89
C LYS A 199 13.22 -25.55 -14.70
N PRO A 200 12.74 -26.80 -14.58
CA PRO A 200 11.96 -27.21 -13.41
C PRO A 200 12.72 -26.97 -12.10
N VAL A 201 12.01 -26.46 -11.07
CA VAL A 201 12.52 -26.09 -9.75
C VAL A 201 11.73 -26.86 -8.69
N ARG A 202 12.36 -27.27 -7.60
CA ARG A 202 11.69 -27.93 -6.47
C ARG A 202 10.88 -26.90 -5.66
N ILE A 203 9.78 -27.34 -5.08
CA ILE A 203 8.95 -26.47 -4.22
C ILE A 203 9.77 -25.96 -3.03
N ASP A 204 10.63 -26.79 -2.41
CA ASP A 204 11.49 -26.34 -1.30
C ASP A 204 12.41 -25.19 -1.69
N ASP A 205 12.99 -25.23 -2.90
CA ASP A 205 13.85 -24.15 -3.40
C ASP A 205 13.06 -22.85 -3.63
N LEU A 206 11.75 -22.96 -3.95
CA LEU A 206 10.87 -21.79 -4.08
C LEU A 206 10.57 -21.16 -2.72
N VAL A 207 10.33 -22.00 -1.70
CA VAL A 207 10.10 -21.54 -0.33
C VAL A 207 11.34 -20.81 0.19
N GLU A 208 12.54 -21.33 -0.09
CA GLU A 208 13.80 -20.68 0.29
C GLU A 208 13.96 -19.32 -0.41
N ARG A 209 13.70 -19.24 -1.73
CA ARG A 209 13.76 -17.97 -2.48
C ARG A 209 12.79 -16.93 -1.93
N LEU A 210 11.55 -17.33 -1.64
CA LEU A 210 10.56 -16.42 -1.04
C LEU A 210 11.03 -15.96 0.34
N GLY A 211 11.58 -16.85 1.17
CA GLY A 211 12.09 -16.55 2.51
C GLY A 211 13.26 -15.57 2.53
N ALA A 212 14.01 -15.47 1.44
CA ALA A 212 15.07 -14.46 1.31
C ALA A 212 14.53 -13.01 1.22
N GLY A 213 13.32 -12.84 0.69
CA GLY A 213 12.68 -11.51 0.52
C GLY A 213 11.49 -11.25 1.44
N ILE A 214 10.87 -12.28 2.00
CA ILE A 214 9.63 -12.19 2.78
C ILE A 214 9.86 -12.76 4.18
N ARG A 215 9.59 -11.96 5.21
CA ARG A 215 9.70 -12.38 6.61
C ARG A 215 8.35 -12.87 7.15
N GLY A 216 8.40 -13.79 8.12
CA GLY A 216 7.21 -14.25 8.85
C GLY A 216 6.25 -15.09 8.01
N MET A 217 6.75 -15.82 7.00
CA MET A 217 5.91 -16.74 6.23
C MET A 217 5.42 -17.91 7.10
N SER A 218 4.13 -18.24 6.98
CA SER A 218 3.52 -19.46 7.49
C SER A 218 3.28 -20.41 6.32
N VAL A 219 4.27 -21.26 6.05
CA VAL A 219 4.28 -22.10 4.85
C VAL A 219 3.44 -23.35 5.05
N ARG A 220 2.48 -23.59 4.15
CA ARG A 220 1.73 -24.84 4.01
C ARG A 220 1.66 -25.19 2.53
N CYS A 221 1.84 -26.47 2.22
CA CYS A 221 1.75 -27.00 0.86
C CYS A 221 0.92 -28.28 0.82
N THR A 222 0.15 -28.48 -0.25
CA THR A 222 -0.64 -29.71 -0.46
C THR A 222 0.19 -30.83 -1.11
N ASP A 223 1.44 -30.57 -1.47
CA ASP A 223 2.34 -31.52 -2.12
C ASP A 223 3.70 -31.57 -1.41
N SER A 224 4.55 -32.54 -1.80
CA SER A 224 5.89 -32.64 -1.24
C SER A 224 6.80 -31.51 -1.74
N GLY A 225 7.76 -31.10 -0.92
CA GLY A 225 8.75 -30.09 -1.29
C GLY A 225 9.67 -30.53 -2.46
N GLU A 226 9.75 -31.83 -2.73
CA GLU A 226 10.54 -32.44 -3.80
C GLU A 226 9.91 -32.30 -5.20
N ARG A 227 8.59 -31.99 -5.29
CA ARG A 227 7.90 -31.86 -6.56
C ARG A 227 8.57 -30.78 -7.41
N LEU A 228 8.81 -31.13 -8.67
CA LEU A 228 9.33 -30.21 -9.69
C LEU A 228 8.19 -29.42 -10.32
N VAL A 229 8.36 -28.12 -10.42
CA VAL A 229 7.40 -27.18 -11.01
C VAL A 229 8.08 -26.31 -12.08
N THR A 230 7.36 -26.03 -13.13
CA THR A 230 7.83 -25.14 -14.24
C THR A 230 6.93 -23.94 -14.37
N ARG A 231 5.60 -24.12 -14.32
CA ARG A 231 4.62 -23.04 -14.48
C ARG A 231 3.88 -22.80 -13.16
N ILE A 232 3.87 -21.53 -12.74
CA ILE A 232 3.27 -21.09 -11.47
C ILE A 232 2.22 -20.03 -11.73
N GLY A 233 1.03 -20.21 -11.10
CA GLY A 233 0.06 -19.14 -10.91
C GLY A 233 0.24 -18.49 -9.55
N ILE A 234 0.11 -17.17 -9.45
CA ILE A 234 0.30 -16.38 -8.22
C ILE A 234 -0.89 -15.44 -8.03
N VAL A 235 -1.50 -15.52 -6.84
CA VAL A 235 -2.48 -14.52 -6.36
C VAL A 235 -2.23 -14.34 -4.86
N CYS A 236 -1.80 -13.14 -4.43
CA CYS A 236 -1.53 -12.82 -3.03
C CYS A 236 -2.80 -12.86 -2.17
N GLY A 237 -2.66 -12.68 -0.87
CA GLY A 237 -3.77 -12.61 0.08
C GLY A 237 -4.68 -13.84 0.06
N SER A 238 -5.99 -13.62 0.03
CA SER A 238 -7.02 -14.66 -0.02
C SER A 238 -7.30 -15.17 -1.44
N GLY A 239 -6.26 -15.44 -2.23
CA GLY A 239 -6.35 -15.80 -3.64
C GLY A 239 -6.88 -17.22 -3.93
N GLY A 240 -7.17 -18.04 -2.91
CA GLY A 240 -7.53 -19.46 -3.07
C GLY A 240 -8.68 -19.74 -4.04
N SER A 241 -9.60 -18.80 -4.23
CA SER A 241 -10.71 -18.91 -5.20
C SER A 241 -10.25 -18.96 -6.67
N MET A 242 -9.03 -18.52 -6.96
CA MET A 242 -8.45 -18.51 -8.30
C MET A 242 -7.76 -19.82 -8.69
N LEU A 243 -7.73 -20.83 -7.79
CA LEU A 243 -7.12 -22.14 -8.03
C LEU A 243 -7.64 -22.79 -9.33
N GLY A 244 -8.95 -22.76 -9.55
CA GLY A 244 -9.56 -23.31 -10.76
C GLY A 244 -9.06 -22.66 -12.06
N LYS A 245 -8.73 -21.35 -12.02
CA LYS A 245 -8.10 -20.64 -13.14
C LYS A 245 -6.67 -21.09 -13.36
N ALA A 246 -5.88 -21.19 -12.29
CA ALA A 246 -4.51 -21.70 -12.37
C ALA A 246 -4.45 -23.14 -12.94
N ALA A 247 -5.35 -24.01 -12.52
CA ALA A 247 -5.47 -25.36 -13.06
C ALA A 247 -5.83 -25.35 -14.55
N GLY A 248 -6.80 -24.50 -14.97
CA GLY A 248 -7.18 -24.33 -16.37
C GLY A 248 -6.02 -23.84 -17.25
N GLU A 249 -5.12 -23.03 -16.70
CA GLU A 249 -3.89 -22.56 -17.34
C GLU A 249 -2.73 -23.55 -17.23
N ARG A 250 -2.98 -24.76 -16.73
CA ARG A 250 -2.00 -25.84 -16.57
C ARG A 250 -0.79 -25.43 -15.71
N CYS A 251 -1.02 -24.70 -14.62
CA CYS A 251 -0.01 -24.43 -13.62
C CYS A 251 0.32 -25.73 -12.85
N ASP A 252 1.61 -25.96 -12.63
CA ASP A 252 2.08 -27.07 -11.78
C ASP A 252 1.88 -26.74 -10.30
N LEU A 253 1.96 -25.42 -9.96
CA LEU A 253 1.82 -24.87 -8.63
C LEU A 253 0.97 -23.60 -8.66
N PHE A 254 0.16 -23.43 -7.62
CA PHE A 254 -0.53 -22.17 -7.35
C PHE A 254 -0.06 -21.62 -5.99
N LEU A 255 0.51 -20.40 -6.02
CA LEU A 255 0.99 -19.68 -4.85
C LEU A 255 -0.04 -18.64 -4.42
N THR A 256 -0.41 -18.66 -3.13
CA THR A 256 -1.33 -17.69 -2.54
C THR A 256 -0.96 -17.40 -1.08
N GLY A 257 -1.57 -16.38 -0.47
CA GLY A 257 -1.44 -16.14 0.96
C GLY A 257 -2.17 -17.20 1.78
N GLU A 258 -3.44 -17.45 1.46
CA GLU A 258 -4.28 -18.41 2.19
C GLU A 258 -5.34 -19.05 1.30
N ALA A 259 -5.78 -20.22 1.70
CA ALA A 259 -6.85 -20.98 1.07
C ALA A 259 -7.59 -21.83 2.11
N THR A 260 -8.84 -22.17 1.80
CA THR A 260 -9.67 -23.04 2.62
C THR A 260 -9.27 -24.52 2.46
N TYR A 261 -9.66 -25.35 3.43
CA TYR A 261 -9.45 -26.80 3.34
C TYR A 261 -10.07 -27.41 2.07
N HIS A 262 -11.25 -26.94 1.66
CA HIS A 262 -11.89 -27.44 0.43
C HIS A 262 -11.11 -27.08 -0.83
N GLN A 263 -10.47 -25.91 -0.86
CA GLN A 263 -9.58 -25.54 -1.96
C GLN A 263 -8.30 -26.39 -1.97
N CYS A 264 -7.79 -26.81 -0.81
CA CYS A 264 -6.69 -27.77 -0.74
C CYS A 264 -7.09 -29.14 -1.34
N LEU A 265 -8.29 -29.64 -1.04
CA LEU A 265 -8.81 -30.88 -1.65
C LEU A 265 -9.02 -30.73 -3.16
N GLU A 266 -9.48 -29.56 -3.62
CA GLU A 266 -9.63 -29.27 -5.04
C GLU A 266 -8.27 -29.24 -5.75
N ALA A 267 -7.23 -28.67 -5.12
CA ALA A 267 -5.89 -28.63 -5.65
C ALA A 267 -5.33 -30.03 -5.88
N ASP A 268 -5.45 -30.91 -4.87
CA ASP A 268 -5.05 -32.30 -4.94
C ASP A 268 -5.80 -33.05 -6.08
N ALA A 269 -7.11 -32.92 -6.14
CA ALA A 269 -7.94 -33.55 -7.17
C ALA A 269 -7.61 -33.08 -8.60
N ARG A 270 -7.09 -31.83 -8.76
CA ARG A 270 -6.67 -31.26 -10.03
C ARG A 270 -5.20 -31.52 -10.37
N GLY A 271 -4.43 -32.09 -9.45
CA GLY A 271 -2.99 -32.32 -9.60
C GLY A 271 -2.15 -31.04 -9.59
N VAL A 272 -2.66 -29.94 -9.01
CA VAL A 272 -1.95 -28.67 -8.83
C VAL A 272 -1.44 -28.58 -7.40
N ALA A 273 -0.15 -28.37 -7.19
CA ALA A 273 0.36 -28.09 -5.85
C ALA A 273 -0.14 -26.72 -5.39
N LEU A 274 -0.70 -26.62 -4.18
CA LEU A 274 -1.15 -25.37 -3.58
C LEU A 274 -0.18 -24.98 -2.46
N LEU A 275 0.57 -23.89 -2.69
CA LEU A 275 1.52 -23.33 -1.74
C LEU A 275 0.93 -22.06 -1.09
N MET A 276 0.76 -22.08 0.22
CA MET A 276 0.27 -20.96 1.03
C MET A 276 1.41 -20.44 1.91
N ILE A 277 1.64 -19.12 1.90
CA ILE A 277 2.72 -18.47 2.64
C ILE A 277 2.25 -17.54 3.77
N GLY A 278 0.95 -17.46 3.99
CA GLY A 278 0.29 -16.56 4.93
C GLY A 278 -0.15 -15.25 4.26
N HIS A 279 -1.36 -14.78 4.60
CA HIS A 279 -1.95 -13.57 4.03
C HIS A 279 -1.02 -12.36 4.24
N PHE A 280 -0.71 -12.04 5.50
CA PHE A 280 0.18 -10.94 5.87
C PHE A 280 1.52 -11.02 5.14
N ALA A 281 2.17 -12.17 5.16
CA ALA A 281 3.49 -12.36 4.55
C ALA A 281 3.46 -12.19 3.03
N SER A 282 2.36 -12.58 2.37
CA SER A 282 2.23 -12.47 0.91
C SER A 282 2.04 -11.03 0.42
N GLU A 283 1.76 -10.06 1.30
CA GLU A 283 1.39 -8.68 0.93
C GLU A 283 2.21 -7.59 1.62
N ALA A 284 2.49 -7.71 2.94
CA ALA A 284 3.07 -6.64 3.75
C ALA A 284 4.45 -6.17 3.25
N PHE A 285 5.29 -7.07 2.70
CA PHE A 285 6.61 -6.72 2.17
C PHE A 285 6.53 -5.65 1.07
N SER A 286 5.43 -5.64 0.32
CA SER A 286 5.21 -4.75 -0.82
C SER A 286 4.91 -3.30 -0.41
N MET A 287 4.52 -3.05 0.84
CA MET A 287 4.23 -1.69 1.31
C MET A 287 5.47 -0.80 1.33
N ARG A 288 6.65 -1.36 1.54
CA ARG A 288 7.92 -0.64 1.39
C ARG A 288 8.16 -0.21 -0.05
N LYS A 289 7.89 -1.10 -1.01
CA LYS A 289 8.02 -0.77 -2.44
C LYS A 289 7.08 0.36 -2.84
N LEU A 290 5.84 0.34 -2.36
CA LEU A 290 4.89 1.43 -2.61
C LEU A 290 5.36 2.76 -2.01
N ALA A 291 5.93 2.73 -0.78
CA ALA A 291 6.53 3.91 -0.15
C ALA A 291 7.72 4.45 -0.97
N GLU A 292 8.61 3.58 -1.45
CA GLU A 292 9.75 3.95 -2.30
C GLU A 292 9.33 4.63 -3.61
N LEU A 293 8.30 4.11 -4.28
CA LEU A 293 7.75 4.70 -5.49
C LEU A 293 7.17 6.10 -5.24
N LEU A 294 6.46 6.28 -4.13
CA LEU A 294 5.94 7.60 -3.72
C LEU A 294 7.06 8.55 -3.31
N ALA A 295 8.06 8.09 -2.54
CA ALA A 295 9.21 8.91 -2.14
C ALA A 295 10.00 9.39 -3.36
N HIS A 296 10.16 8.54 -4.38
CA HIS A 296 10.79 8.92 -5.64
C HIS A 296 9.99 9.98 -6.40
N ALA A 297 8.65 9.86 -6.41
CA ALA A 297 7.77 10.81 -7.07
C ALA A 297 7.66 12.16 -6.33
N PHE A 298 7.86 12.17 -5.00
CA PHE A 298 7.70 13.35 -4.13
C PHE A 298 8.88 13.50 -3.16
N PRO A 299 10.10 13.78 -3.67
CA PRO A 299 11.30 13.87 -2.82
C PRO A 299 11.28 15.04 -1.82
N GLN A 300 10.32 15.98 -1.94
CA GLN A 300 10.17 17.14 -1.08
C GLN A 300 9.39 16.88 0.21
N ILE A 301 8.74 15.70 0.36
CA ILE A 301 7.99 15.32 1.55
C ILE A 301 8.53 14.02 2.15
N GLU A 302 8.20 13.75 3.42
CA GLU A 302 8.56 12.49 4.07
C GLU A 302 7.60 11.38 3.66
N VAL A 303 8.14 10.27 3.13
CA VAL A 303 7.37 9.07 2.79
C VAL A 303 8.06 7.84 3.36
N GLY A 304 7.32 6.96 4.05
CA GLY A 304 7.85 5.72 4.58
C GLY A 304 6.77 4.67 4.84
N ALA A 305 7.18 3.42 5.05
CA ALA A 305 6.28 2.38 5.52
C ALA A 305 6.12 2.42 7.04
N SER A 306 5.00 1.92 7.57
CA SER A 306 4.77 1.75 9.01
C SER A 306 5.83 0.81 9.61
N GLU A 307 6.29 1.13 10.82
CA GLU A 307 7.21 0.32 11.62
C GLU A 307 6.46 -0.46 12.72
N SER A 308 5.24 -0.06 13.04
CA SER A 308 4.40 -0.68 14.08
C SER A 308 3.62 -1.88 13.57
N GLU A 309 3.62 -2.12 12.26
CA GLU A 309 2.85 -3.20 11.67
C GLU A 309 3.55 -4.55 11.85
N SER A 310 2.83 -5.52 12.39
CA SER A 310 3.33 -6.89 12.58
C SER A 310 2.22 -7.89 12.30
N SER A 311 2.62 -9.13 11.93
CA SER A 311 1.68 -10.25 11.87
C SER A 311 1.07 -10.51 13.24
N ILE A 312 -0.20 -10.91 13.25
CA ILE A 312 -0.90 -11.39 14.45
C ILE A 312 -0.75 -12.90 14.65
N PHE A 313 -0.07 -13.59 13.76
CA PHE A 313 0.20 -15.04 13.79
C PHE A 313 1.70 -15.32 13.78
#